data_1686d999625341049a4c2664db8d60c0
#
_entry.id   1686d999625341049a4c2664db8d60c0
#
_cell.length_a   1.000
_cell.length_b   1.000
_cell.length_c   1.000
_cell.angle_alpha   90.00
_cell.angle_beta   90.00
_cell.angle_gamma   90.00
#
_symmetry.space_group_name_H-M   'P 1'
#
loop_
_entity.id
_entity.type
_entity.pdbx_description
1 polymer ?
#
loop_
_entity_poly.entity_id
_entity_poly.type
_entity_poly.pdbx_seq_one_letter_code
_entity_poly.pdbx_strand_id
1 'polypeptide(L)'
;FMSMEFGQWSEWNVWADLEWHLLQYEPHQQLKQFVSKLNQIYRNEPSLYTQDFAQEGFEWIDCSDNRHSVVSFIRRAKDSDEFVVTVCNFTPQPHSHYRVGVPEPGFYTELFNSDA
;
A
#
# COMPACT_ATOMS: atom_id res chain seq x y z
N PHE A 1 5.13 -14.01 -2.10
CA PHE A 1 5.46 -14.61 -3.39
C PHE A 1 4.63 -15.87 -3.58
N MET A 2 4.12 -16.11 -4.78
CA MET A 2 3.27 -17.27 -5.11
C MET A 2 2.12 -17.46 -4.10
N SER A 3 0.95 -16.94 -4.44
CA SER A 3 -0.28 -16.94 -3.62
C SER A 3 -0.25 -16.06 -2.34
N MET A 4 0.70 -15.15 -2.21
CA MET A 4 0.62 -14.12 -1.17
C MET A 4 -0.65 -13.26 -1.32
N GLU A 5 -1.18 -13.16 -2.52
CA GLU A 5 -2.37 -12.41 -2.88
C GLU A 5 -3.64 -12.85 -2.13
N PHE A 6 -3.65 -14.07 -1.61
CA PHE A 6 -4.74 -14.58 -0.76
C PHE A 6 -4.25 -15.31 0.50
N GLY A 7 -2.94 -15.23 0.80
CA GLY A 7 -2.37 -15.69 2.07
C GLY A 7 -2.41 -17.20 2.24
N GLN A 8 -1.91 -17.96 1.27
CA GLN A 8 -1.76 -19.41 1.36
C GLN A 8 -1.02 -19.80 2.65
N TRP A 9 -1.44 -20.87 3.30
CA TRP A 9 -0.85 -21.34 4.55
C TRP A 9 0.45 -22.12 4.34
N SER A 10 0.48 -22.92 3.26
CA SER A 10 1.67 -23.71 2.95
C SER A 10 2.68 -22.88 2.16
N GLU A 11 3.95 -23.20 2.33
CA GLU A 11 5.00 -22.69 1.47
C GLU A 11 4.75 -23.13 0.02
N TRP A 12 5.11 -22.27 -0.94
CA TRP A 12 4.95 -22.60 -2.35
C TRP A 12 5.66 -23.94 -2.72
N ASN A 13 4.93 -24.79 -3.41
CA ASN A 13 5.39 -26.09 -3.87
C ASN A 13 5.17 -26.23 -5.39
N VAL A 14 6.24 -26.37 -6.14
CA VAL A 14 6.19 -26.51 -7.61
C VAL A 14 5.46 -27.77 -8.07
N TRP A 15 5.31 -28.77 -7.20
CA TRP A 15 4.67 -30.06 -7.51
C TRP A 15 3.20 -30.13 -7.09
N ALA A 16 2.65 -29.05 -6.56
CA ALA A 16 1.27 -28.98 -6.08
C ALA A 16 0.57 -27.73 -6.60
N ASP A 17 -0.75 -27.81 -6.70
CA ASP A 17 -1.57 -26.64 -6.97
C ASP A 17 -1.58 -25.65 -5.80
N LEU A 18 -1.93 -24.40 -6.09
CA LEU A 18 -2.18 -23.43 -5.04
C LEU A 18 -3.41 -23.83 -4.22
N GLU A 19 -3.44 -23.42 -2.96
CA GLU A 19 -4.52 -23.74 -2.02
C GLU A 19 -5.80 -22.92 -2.29
N TRP A 20 -6.34 -23.01 -3.53
CA TRP A 20 -7.54 -22.27 -3.97
C TRP A 20 -8.76 -22.45 -3.08
N HIS A 21 -8.83 -23.56 -2.33
CA HIS A 21 -9.89 -23.84 -1.38
C HIS A 21 -9.94 -22.80 -0.23
N LEU A 22 -8.83 -22.11 0.06
CA LEU A 22 -8.79 -21.06 1.09
C LEU A 22 -9.67 -19.86 0.73
N LEU A 23 -9.95 -19.65 -0.54
CA LEU A 23 -10.86 -18.58 -0.98
C LEU A 23 -12.31 -18.77 -0.56
N GLN A 24 -12.68 -19.91 0.01
CA GLN A 24 -13.98 -20.09 0.66
C GLN A 24 -14.07 -19.40 2.04
N TYR A 25 -12.93 -19.00 2.62
CA TYR A 25 -12.86 -18.31 3.91
C TYR A 25 -12.71 -16.81 3.74
N GLU A 26 -13.48 -16.06 4.52
CA GLU A 26 -13.57 -14.61 4.42
C GLU A 26 -12.21 -13.88 4.53
N PRO A 27 -11.30 -14.20 5.48
CA PRO A 27 -10.01 -13.50 5.57
C PRO A 27 -9.17 -13.61 4.30
N HIS A 28 -9.20 -14.76 3.63
CA HIS A 28 -8.46 -14.98 2.38
C HIS A 28 -9.09 -14.22 1.20
N GLN A 29 -10.43 -14.12 1.18
CA GLN A 29 -11.14 -13.29 0.21
C GLN A 29 -10.83 -11.80 0.40
N GLN A 30 -10.85 -11.32 1.64
CA GLN A 30 -10.54 -9.93 1.98
C GLN A 30 -9.11 -9.58 1.58
N LEU A 31 -8.13 -10.43 1.88
CA LEU A 31 -6.74 -10.22 1.46
C LEU A 31 -6.62 -10.17 -0.06
N LYS A 32 -7.29 -11.06 -0.78
CA LYS A 32 -7.31 -11.02 -2.25
C LYS A 32 -7.93 -9.73 -2.80
N GLN A 33 -9.01 -9.27 -2.20
CA GLN A 33 -9.64 -7.99 -2.59
C GLN A 33 -8.72 -6.81 -2.31
N PHE A 34 -8.06 -6.79 -1.15
CA PHE A 34 -7.07 -5.80 -0.78
C PHE A 34 -5.95 -5.71 -1.81
N VAL A 35 -5.30 -6.83 -2.14
CA VAL A 35 -4.22 -6.86 -3.14
C VAL A 35 -4.71 -6.46 -4.53
N SER A 36 -5.92 -6.91 -4.90
CA SER A 36 -6.54 -6.52 -6.17
C SER A 36 -6.75 -5.01 -6.27
N LYS A 37 -7.22 -4.38 -5.18
CA LYS A 37 -7.41 -2.95 -5.12
C LYS A 37 -6.08 -2.18 -5.19
N LEU A 38 -5.06 -2.63 -4.46
CA LEU A 38 -3.72 -2.05 -4.56
C LEU A 38 -3.18 -2.09 -6.01
N ASN A 39 -3.34 -3.23 -6.69
CA ASN A 39 -2.92 -3.37 -8.08
C ASN A 39 -3.69 -2.45 -9.03
N GLN A 40 -4.99 -2.23 -8.78
CA GLN A 40 -5.79 -1.27 -9.56
C GLN A 40 -5.29 0.16 -9.36
N ILE A 41 -5.03 0.56 -8.11
CA ILE A 41 -4.49 1.88 -7.78
C ILE A 41 -3.11 2.04 -8.44
N TYR A 42 -2.22 1.08 -8.26
CA TYR A 42 -0.89 1.12 -8.87
C TYR A 42 -0.94 1.35 -10.39
N ARG A 43 -1.87 0.70 -11.09
CA ARG A 43 -2.02 0.83 -12.55
C ARG A 43 -2.65 2.15 -12.99
N ASN A 44 -3.45 2.77 -12.14
CA ASN A 44 -4.22 3.97 -12.47
C ASN A 44 -3.54 5.27 -12.01
N GLU A 45 -2.63 5.18 -11.04
CA GLU A 45 -1.96 6.35 -10.46
C GLU A 45 -0.54 6.50 -11.04
N PRO A 46 -0.30 7.43 -11.98
CA PRO A 46 1.02 7.63 -12.60
C PRO A 46 2.14 7.86 -11.58
N SER A 47 1.82 8.49 -10.44
CA SER A 47 2.77 8.74 -9.36
C SER A 47 3.39 7.47 -8.77
N LEU A 48 2.73 6.31 -8.94
CA LEU A 48 3.19 5.05 -8.36
C LEU A 48 4.14 4.27 -9.26
N TYR A 49 4.16 4.54 -10.58
CA TYR A 49 4.94 3.70 -11.52
C TYR A 49 5.82 4.48 -12.51
N THR A 50 5.53 5.75 -12.82
CA THR A 50 6.26 6.45 -13.90
C THR A 50 7.70 6.77 -13.56
N GLN A 51 8.05 6.80 -12.26
CA GLN A 51 9.40 7.07 -11.74
C GLN A 51 9.86 6.04 -10.69
N ASP A 52 9.55 4.76 -10.89
CA ASP A 52 9.88 3.71 -9.91
C ASP A 52 11.39 3.54 -9.67
N PHE A 53 12.21 3.83 -10.66
CA PHE A 53 13.66 3.63 -10.60
C PHE A 53 14.45 4.94 -10.52
N ALA A 54 13.77 6.07 -10.33
CA ALA A 54 14.36 7.38 -10.22
C ALA A 54 14.23 7.91 -8.78
N GLN A 55 15.27 8.57 -8.28
CA GLN A 55 15.26 9.13 -6.93
C GLN A 55 14.15 10.18 -6.75
N GLU A 56 13.85 10.93 -7.80
CA GLU A 56 12.84 11.98 -7.83
C GLU A 56 11.41 11.44 -7.64
N GLY A 57 11.21 10.14 -7.90
CA GLY A 57 9.91 9.47 -7.74
C GLY A 57 9.55 9.11 -6.30
N PHE A 58 10.47 9.26 -5.33
CA PHE A 58 10.26 8.88 -3.93
C PHE A 58 10.86 9.88 -2.96
N GLU A 59 10.09 10.26 -1.94
CA GLU A 59 10.54 11.17 -0.89
C GLU A 59 9.94 10.74 0.46
N TRP A 60 10.78 10.60 1.49
CA TRP A 60 10.28 10.40 2.85
C TRP A 60 9.65 11.68 3.40
N ILE A 61 8.46 11.58 3.98
CA ILE A 61 7.90 12.61 4.86
C ILE A 61 8.41 12.38 6.28
N ASP A 62 8.19 11.17 6.80
CA ASP A 62 8.73 10.75 8.10
C ASP A 62 8.94 9.23 8.10
N CYS A 63 10.13 8.82 8.44
CA CYS A 63 10.51 7.41 8.63
C CYS A 63 11.09 7.15 10.03
N SER A 64 10.95 8.11 10.95
CA SER A 64 11.61 8.08 12.28
C SER A 64 10.64 7.96 13.46
N ASP A 65 9.33 7.92 13.24
CA ASP A 65 8.34 7.79 14.30
C ASP A 65 8.29 6.37 14.88
N ASN A 66 9.33 6.00 15.59
CA ASN A 66 9.43 4.71 16.27
C ASN A 66 8.41 4.52 17.39
N ARG A 67 7.87 5.62 17.93
CA ARG A 67 6.90 5.57 19.02
C ARG A 67 5.55 5.01 18.55
N HIS A 68 5.11 5.43 17.39
CA HIS A 68 3.83 5.01 16.81
C HIS A 68 4.00 3.91 15.77
N SER A 69 5.25 3.60 15.37
CA SER A 69 5.55 2.67 14.27
C SER A 69 4.84 3.06 12.97
N VAL A 70 4.87 4.34 12.66
CA VAL A 70 4.28 4.91 11.45
C VAL A 70 5.39 5.42 10.54
N VAL A 71 5.25 5.16 9.26
CA VAL A 71 6.07 5.79 8.21
C VAL A 71 5.18 6.51 7.22
N SER A 72 5.69 7.59 6.65
CA SER A 72 4.99 8.31 5.59
C SER A 72 5.96 8.75 4.50
N PHE A 73 5.50 8.69 3.26
CA PHE A 73 6.30 9.03 2.10
C PHE A 73 5.43 9.54 0.94
N ILE A 74 6.09 10.15 -0.02
CA ILE A 74 5.48 10.65 -1.26
C ILE A 74 6.00 9.83 -2.43
N ARG A 75 5.10 9.55 -3.36
CA ARG A 75 5.41 9.10 -4.71
C ARG A 75 5.02 10.18 -5.70
N ARG A 76 5.92 10.52 -6.62
CA ARG A 76 5.71 11.58 -7.60
C ARG A 76 5.65 11.02 -9.02
N ALA A 77 4.74 11.55 -9.82
CA ALA A 77 4.69 11.24 -11.23
C ALA A 77 5.82 11.95 -12.01
N LYS A 78 6.18 11.39 -13.15
CA LYS A 78 7.10 12.00 -14.10
C LYS A 78 6.33 13.02 -14.95
N ASP A 79 6.98 14.15 -15.19
CA ASP A 79 6.47 15.20 -16.10
C ASP A 79 5.09 15.79 -15.70
N SER A 80 4.73 15.68 -14.41
CA SER A 80 3.54 16.32 -13.84
C SER A 80 3.74 16.66 -12.36
N ASP A 81 2.90 17.52 -11.81
CA ASP A 81 2.91 17.86 -10.38
C ASP A 81 2.08 16.87 -9.54
N GLU A 82 1.61 15.78 -10.16
CA GLU A 82 0.81 14.78 -9.46
C GLU A 82 1.66 13.96 -8.49
N PHE A 83 1.12 13.74 -7.31
CA PHE A 83 1.76 12.91 -6.29
C PHE A 83 0.75 12.17 -5.43
N VAL A 84 1.21 11.09 -4.81
CA VAL A 84 0.47 10.32 -3.82
C VAL A 84 1.22 10.34 -2.51
N VAL A 85 0.51 10.66 -1.42
CA VAL A 85 1.00 10.53 -0.05
C VAL A 85 0.58 9.18 0.49
N THR A 86 1.55 8.41 0.98
CA THR A 86 1.31 7.12 1.60
C THR A 86 1.65 7.18 3.08
N VAL A 87 0.76 6.68 3.92
CA VAL A 87 0.96 6.56 5.37
C VAL A 87 0.75 5.11 5.76
N CYS A 88 1.76 4.49 6.37
CA CYS A 88 1.70 3.11 6.83
C CYS A 88 1.79 3.05 8.35
N ASN A 89 0.73 2.57 8.99
CA ASN A 89 0.72 2.22 10.40
C ASN A 89 1.02 0.71 10.53
N PHE A 90 2.14 0.38 11.14
CA PHE A 90 2.58 -1.02 11.35
C PHE A 90 2.13 -1.59 12.70
N THR A 91 1.14 -0.96 13.33
CA THR A 91 0.56 -1.46 14.58
C THR A 91 -0.95 -1.67 14.42
N PRO A 92 -1.56 -2.54 15.23
CA PRO A 92 -3.01 -2.68 15.26
C PRO A 92 -3.72 -1.55 16.02
N GLN A 93 -2.98 -0.53 16.50
CA GLN A 93 -3.51 0.58 17.28
C GLN A 93 -3.89 1.74 16.35
N PRO A 94 -5.14 2.21 16.37
CA PRO A 94 -5.50 3.42 15.66
C PRO A 94 -4.89 4.66 16.33
N HIS A 95 -4.37 5.58 15.54
CA HIS A 95 -3.80 6.85 16.02
C HIS A 95 -4.76 8.00 15.69
N SER A 96 -5.60 8.36 16.66
CA SER A 96 -6.51 9.51 16.50
C SER A 96 -5.72 10.82 16.37
N HIS A 97 -6.13 11.66 15.43
CA HIS A 97 -5.50 12.96 15.17
C HIS A 97 -4.01 12.90 14.81
N TYR A 98 -3.57 11.79 14.21
CA TYR A 98 -2.20 11.69 13.70
C TYR A 98 -1.97 12.75 12.60
N ARG A 99 -0.84 13.46 12.69
CA ARG A 99 -0.51 14.55 11.77
C ARG A 99 0.56 14.10 10.80
N VAL A 100 0.30 14.27 9.53
CA VAL A 100 1.24 14.00 8.44
C VAL A 100 1.57 15.32 7.75
N GLY A 101 2.84 15.58 7.51
CA GLY A 101 3.27 16.69 6.67
C GLY A 101 2.91 16.40 5.20
N VAL A 102 2.49 17.42 4.51
CA VAL A 102 2.20 17.34 3.06
C VAL A 102 2.94 18.45 2.32
N PRO A 103 3.34 18.26 1.06
CA PRO A 103 4.17 19.23 0.35
C PRO A 103 3.43 20.52 0.03
N GLU A 104 2.13 20.47 -0.19
CA GLU A 104 1.33 21.61 -0.65
C GLU A 104 0.00 21.69 0.09
N PRO A 105 -0.50 22.91 0.33
CA PRO A 105 -1.84 23.10 0.87
C PRO A 105 -2.88 22.75 -0.21
N GLY A 106 -3.95 22.06 0.19
CA GLY A 106 -5.01 21.69 -0.76
C GLY A 106 -5.96 20.65 -0.21
N PHE A 107 -6.79 20.14 -1.11
CA PHE A 107 -7.66 19.01 -0.83
C PHE A 107 -6.95 17.72 -1.20
N TYR A 108 -6.95 16.76 -0.28
CA TYR A 108 -6.43 15.42 -0.47
C TYR A 108 -7.59 14.44 -0.48
N THR A 109 -7.64 13.62 -1.52
CA THR A 109 -8.66 12.55 -1.64
C THR A 109 -8.06 11.25 -1.17
N GLU A 110 -8.72 10.55 -0.27
CA GLU A 110 -8.35 9.20 0.12
C GLU A 110 -8.60 8.25 -1.06
N LEU A 111 -7.54 7.64 -1.59
CA LEU A 111 -7.61 6.65 -2.65
C LEU A 111 -7.82 5.25 -2.10
N PHE A 112 -7.30 5.00 -0.91
CA PHE A 112 -7.32 3.69 -0.29
C PHE A 112 -7.11 3.77 1.22
N ASN A 113 -7.89 2.95 1.91
CA ASN A 113 -7.76 2.72 3.34
C ASN A 113 -7.87 1.21 3.61
N SER A 114 -6.88 0.62 4.26
CA SER A 114 -6.86 -0.82 4.55
C SER A 114 -7.84 -1.23 5.66
N ASP A 115 -8.33 -0.26 6.45
CA ASP A 115 -9.27 -0.49 7.56
C ASP A 115 -10.72 -0.17 7.20
N ALA A 116 -11.01 0.24 5.95
CA ALA A 116 -12.34 0.65 5.50
C ALA A 116 -13.10 -0.50 4.82
#